data_51bfc26f0430473cb54892e71d0de6c5
#
_entry.id   51bfc26f0430473cb54892e71d0de6c5
#
_cell.length_a   1.000
_cell.length_b   1.000
_cell.length_c   1.000
_cell.angle_alpha   90.00
_cell.angle_beta   90.00
_cell.angle_gamma   90.00
#
_symmetry.space_group_name_H-M   'P 1'
#
loop_
_entity.id
_entity.type
_entity.pdbx_description
1 polymer ?
#
loop_
_entity_poly.entity_id
_entity_poly.type
_entity_poly.pdbx_seq_one_letter_code
_entity_poly.pdbx_strand_id
1 'polypeptide(L)'
;MAAVSAGFTLTTVTESDTSTAGTKTGDGEGTFAQLAVCNFSSLCAFMWGAGGGHTNGSSAGGGGYTEGTIAVSQGQTLGVAVGEGGGQPCTSGGLFGAGPNEEGGGSGGGYGGPGGGGTFIFSDTCAQFRSCEVPAMMLAAGGGGGGGGHSGHGGAGGGTTGQSGTSPGGTGQGGSQTAGGQGGQAPGRPGSEYGNAGGLFVGGSHPSHGGGGGGYYGGGSGGAGPMTSAAHGGAGGGSGYIGHPQVSSGCTANGSNDEGGGVSKPNYVADTNEGGGPQAASSPSEAGEDGYILFTGTSDVCIPATATSATIVSTAFTASSVPTTSRIVVFEEDIGSPTLNTHIIASISRDGGANYTTATLSDAGYVTGSSGQRILTGQATISGQPSGQSMRWKLALSNQQVKIHGVSLQWA
;
A
#
# COMPACT_ATOMS: atom_id res chain seq x y z
N MET A 1 26.10 5.01 -26.60
CA MET A 1 25.30 3.95 -25.97
C MET A 1 24.58 4.60 -24.79
N ALA A 2 23.31 4.81 -24.88
CA ALA A 2 22.50 5.29 -23.76
C ALA A 2 21.97 4.05 -23.02
N ALA A 3 22.44 3.85 -21.80
CA ALA A 3 21.81 2.88 -20.90
C ALA A 3 20.43 3.42 -20.52
N VAL A 4 19.38 2.79 -21.00
CA VAL A 4 18.03 3.07 -20.54
C VAL A 4 17.86 2.33 -19.22
N SER A 5 17.98 3.03 -18.09
CA SER A 5 17.49 2.53 -16.81
C SER A 5 15.96 2.57 -16.88
N ALA A 6 15.33 1.43 -17.00
CA ALA A 6 13.88 1.33 -16.84
C ALA A 6 13.56 1.57 -15.36
N GLY A 7 13.05 2.76 -15.03
CA GLY A 7 12.42 2.99 -13.74
C GLY A 7 11.11 2.17 -13.70
N PHE A 8 10.96 1.31 -12.69
CA PHE A 8 9.71 0.64 -12.39
C PHE A 8 8.99 1.41 -11.29
N THR A 9 7.76 1.79 -11.56
CA THR A 9 6.79 2.08 -10.51
C THR A 9 6.24 0.73 -10.07
N LEU A 10 6.60 0.28 -8.87
CA LEU A 10 5.97 -0.90 -8.29
C LEU A 10 4.52 -0.55 -7.99
N THR A 11 3.65 -1.42 -8.42
CA THR A 11 2.20 -1.31 -8.39
C THR A 11 1.69 -0.74 -7.08
N THR A 12 0.79 0.21 -7.18
CA THR A 12 -0.12 0.64 -6.12
C THR A 12 -0.81 -0.59 -5.54
N VAL A 13 -0.67 -0.82 -4.24
CA VAL A 13 -1.46 -1.82 -3.55
C VAL A 13 -2.69 -1.11 -3.01
N THR A 14 -3.82 -1.29 -3.66
CA THR A 14 -5.13 -0.83 -3.19
C THR A 14 -5.92 -2.04 -2.71
N GLU A 15 -6.92 -1.84 -1.87
CA GLU A 15 -7.79 -2.92 -1.41
C GLU A 15 -8.49 -3.66 -2.56
N SER A 16 -8.76 -2.98 -3.67
CA SER A 16 -9.38 -3.56 -4.87
C SER A 16 -8.44 -4.47 -5.68
N ASP A 17 -7.13 -4.47 -5.40
CA ASP A 17 -6.15 -5.23 -6.17
C ASP A 17 -6.01 -6.67 -5.64
N THR A 18 -7.11 -7.40 -5.65
CA THR A 18 -7.23 -8.80 -5.19
C THR A 18 -6.46 -9.79 -6.06
N SER A 19 -5.80 -9.34 -7.14
CA SER A 19 -5.12 -10.23 -8.10
C SER A 19 -3.70 -10.66 -7.70
N THR A 20 -3.11 -10.03 -6.67
CA THR A 20 -1.73 -10.31 -6.24
C THR A 20 -1.62 -10.67 -4.76
N ALA A 21 -2.71 -10.65 -4.03
CA ALA A 21 -2.78 -10.93 -2.60
C ALA A 21 -3.00 -12.41 -2.32
N GLY A 22 -2.45 -12.88 -1.23
CA GLY A 22 -2.81 -14.15 -0.64
C GLY A 22 -4.34 -14.24 -0.43
N THR A 23 -4.86 -15.43 -0.48
CA THR A 23 -6.28 -15.77 -0.39
C THR A 23 -7.03 -14.94 0.65
N LYS A 24 -7.97 -14.13 0.19
CA LYS A 24 -9.02 -13.55 1.02
C LYS A 24 -9.85 -14.70 1.59
N THR A 25 -9.66 -15.04 2.85
CA THR A 25 -10.60 -15.90 3.56
C THR A 25 -11.81 -15.03 3.92
N GLY A 26 -13.02 -15.47 3.60
CA GLY A 26 -14.25 -14.68 3.57
C GLY A 26 -14.81 -14.16 4.90
N ASP A 27 -13.97 -13.72 5.80
CA ASP A 27 -14.25 -13.20 7.15
C ASP A 27 -13.91 -11.71 7.32
N GLY A 28 -13.74 -10.98 6.22
CA GLY A 28 -13.66 -9.52 6.28
C GLY A 28 -12.28 -8.97 6.66
N GLU A 29 -11.21 -9.71 6.50
CA GLU A 29 -9.86 -9.21 6.72
C GLU A 29 -9.42 -8.33 5.52
N GLY A 30 -8.93 -7.10 5.80
CA GLY A 30 -8.35 -6.22 4.80
C GLY A 30 -7.16 -6.85 4.08
N THR A 31 -6.71 -6.23 3.00
CA THR A 31 -5.70 -6.82 2.11
C THR A 31 -4.32 -6.87 2.79
N PHE A 32 -3.89 -8.05 3.21
CA PHE A 32 -2.50 -8.30 3.59
C PHE A 32 -1.75 -8.89 2.39
N ALA A 33 -0.78 -8.15 1.86
CA ALA A 33 0.04 -8.56 0.74
C ALA A 33 1.49 -8.81 1.17
N GLN A 34 2.15 -9.75 0.51
CA GLN A 34 3.57 -9.97 0.65
C GLN A 34 4.30 -9.38 -0.55
N LEU A 35 5.15 -8.38 -0.32
CA LEU A 35 5.99 -7.79 -1.34
C LEU A 35 7.38 -8.44 -1.32
N ALA A 36 7.72 -9.23 -2.34
CA ALA A 36 9.07 -9.75 -2.51
C ALA A 36 9.99 -8.66 -3.09
N VAL A 37 11.04 -8.33 -2.36
CA VAL A 37 12.04 -7.34 -2.77
C VAL A 37 13.10 -8.01 -3.65
N CYS A 38 13.28 -7.50 -4.85
CA CYS A 38 14.28 -8.01 -5.78
C CYS A 38 15.20 -6.87 -6.22
N ASN A 39 16.51 -7.06 -6.11
CA ASN A 39 17.57 -6.17 -6.61
C ASN A 39 17.50 -4.69 -6.19
N PHE A 40 16.78 -4.36 -5.14
CA PHE A 40 16.82 -3.05 -4.50
C PHE A 40 17.73 -3.08 -3.27
N SER A 41 18.43 -2.00 -3.02
CA SER A 41 19.03 -1.71 -1.71
C SER A 41 18.14 -0.79 -0.88
N SER A 42 17.17 -0.13 -1.51
CA SER A 42 16.21 0.73 -0.83
C SER A 42 14.92 0.89 -1.64
N LEU A 43 13.80 1.06 -0.93
CA LEU A 43 12.48 1.39 -1.47
C LEU A 43 11.99 2.68 -0.82
N CYS A 44 11.48 3.62 -1.60
CA CYS A 44 10.70 4.74 -1.06
C CYS A 44 9.24 4.29 -0.96
N ALA A 45 8.66 4.36 0.23
CA ALA A 45 7.27 4.06 0.49
C ALA A 45 6.51 5.35 0.80
N PHE A 46 5.35 5.51 0.20
CA PHE A 46 4.39 6.60 0.45
C PHE A 46 3.08 5.95 0.86
N MET A 47 2.56 6.32 2.02
CA MET A 47 1.46 5.61 2.65
C MET A 47 0.40 6.57 3.15
N TRP A 48 -0.85 6.21 2.97
CA TRP A 48 -2.02 6.92 3.50
C TRP A 48 -2.85 5.96 4.33
N GLY A 49 -3.19 6.35 5.55
CA GLY A 49 -4.17 5.66 6.38
C GLY A 49 -5.58 5.96 5.87
N ALA A 50 -6.55 5.12 6.22
CA ALA A 50 -7.94 5.30 5.78
C ALA A 50 -8.68 6.41 6.55
N GLY A 51 -9.69 6.98 5.95
CA GLY A 51 -10.61 7.93 6.59
C GLY A 51 -11.63 7.26 7.50
N GLY A 52 -12.10 7.94 8.53
CA GLY A 52 -13.21 7.51 9.37
C GLY A 52 -14.58 7.72 8.71
N GLY A 53 -15.59 6.94 9.13
CA GLY A 53 -16.98 7.14 8.74
C GLY A 53 -17.68 8.20 9.58
N HIS A 54 -18.72 8.83 9.05
CA HIS A 54 -19.47 9.86 9.75
C HIS A 54 -20.96 9.51 9.94
N THR A 55 -21.61 10.29 10.78
CA THR A 55 -23.05 10.26 11.00
C THR A 55 -23.65 11.66 10.88
N ASN A 56 -24.96 11.75 10.83
CA ASN A 56 -25.73 12.99 10.70
C ASN A 56 -25.16 14.18 11.46
N GLY A 57 -24.73 15.22 10.74
CA GLY A 57 -24.32 16.50 11.32
C GLY A 57 -22.89 16.54 11.91
N SER A 58 -22.06 15.52 11.67
CA SER A 58 -20.66 15.50 12.07
C SER A 58 -19.78 15.17 10.87
N SER A 59 -18.48 15.46 10.93
CA SER A 59 -17.47 14.93 10.02
C SER A 59 -16.62 13.87 10.73
N ALA A 60 -16.08 12.94 9.97
CA ALA A 60 -15.05 12.03 10.46
C ALA A 60 -13.66 12.62 10.22
N GLY A 61 -12.65 12.06 10.85
CA GLY A 61 -11.26 12.44 10.60
C GLY A 61 -10.71 11.81 9.33
N GLY A 62 -9.94 12.56 8.55
CA GLY A 62 -9.16 12.02 7.45
C GLY A 62 -8.00 11.16 7.95
N GLY A 63 -7.54 10.21 7.13
CA GLY A 63 -6.36 9.40 7.40
C GLY A 63 -5.07 10.22 7.33
N GLY A 64 -4.05 9.76 8.02
CA GLY A 64 -2.72 10.39 8.02
C GLY A 64 -1.86 9.96 6.83
N TYR A 65 -0.76 10.64 6.67
CA TYR A 65 0.27 10.35 5.69
C TYR A 65 1.58 9.94 6.35
N THR A 66 2.29 8.97 5.77
CA THR A 66 3.64 8.58 6.20
C THR A 66 4.47 8.22 4.97
N GLU A 67 5.71 8.69 4.95
CA GLU A 67 6.69 8.31 3.92
C GLU A 67 8.02 7.93 4.56
N GLY A 68 8.82 7.14 3.85
CA GLY A 68 10.17 6.80 4.28
C GLY A 68 10.92 5.98 3.24
N THR A 69 12.24 6.01 3.33
CA THR A 69 13.13 5.16 2.55
C THR A 69 13.50 3.94 3.39
N ILE A 70 13.08 2.76 2.93
CA ILE A 70 13.32 1.48 3.60
C ILE A 70 14.59 0.86 3.01
N ALA A 71 15.61 0.63 3.84
CA ALA A 71 16.75 -0.20 3.45
C ALA A 71 16.29 -1.67 3.37
N VAL A 72 16.49 -2.30 2.22
CA VAL A 72 16.02 -3.65 1.94
C VAL A 72 17.15 -4.53 1.43
N SER A 73 17.01 -5.83 1.60
CA SER A 73 17.93 -6.83 1.08
C SER A 73 17.29 -7.64 -0.03
N GLN A 74 18.09 -8.11 -0.96
CA GLN A 74 17.61 -9.00 -2.01
C GLN A 74 16.95 -10.25 -1.43
N GLY A 75 15.75 -10.57 -1.89
CA GLY A 75 14.96 -11.70 -1.42
C GLY A 75 14.23 -11.45 -0.09
N GLN A 76 14.38 -10.28 0.52
CA GLN A 76 13.54 -9.90 1.66
C GLN A 76 12.08 -9.84 1.24
N THR A 77 11.19 -10.29 2.10
CA THR A 77 9.75 -10.11 1.92
C THR A 77 9.25 -9.11 2.95
N LEU A 78 8.48 -8.13 2.49
CA LEU A 78 7.81 -7.16 3.35
C LEU A 78 6.33 -7.55 3.48
N GLY A 79 5.79 -7.48 4.68
CA GLY A 79 4.36 -7.53 4.93
C GLY A 79 3.76 -6.15 4.70
N VAL A 80 2.64 -6.08 3.98
CA VAL A 80 1.95 -4.83 3.63
C VAL A 80 0.47 -4.97 3.95
N ALA A 81 -0.07 -4.04 4.72
CA ALA A 81 -1.48 -3.98 5.03
C ALA A 81 -2.03 -2.58 4.73
N VAL A 82 -3.15 -2.51 4.02
CA VAL A 82 -3.81 -1.24 3.65
C VAL A 82 -5.09 -1.10 4.47
N GLY A 83 -5.26 0.05 5.10
CA GLY A 83 -6.44 0.35 5.90
C GLY A 83 -7.69 0.54 5.05
N GLU A 84 -8.80 0.01 5.50
CA GLU A 84 -10.14 0.22 4.93
C GLU A 84 -10.81 1.44 5.57
N GLY A 85 -11.59 2.18 4.80
CA GLY A 85 -12.39 3.30 5.27
C GLY A 85 -13.41 2.90 6.33
N GLY A 86 -13.63 3.76 7.30
CA GLY A 86 -14.71 3.57 8.27
C GLY A 86 -16.06 3.49 7.57
N GLY A 87 -16.78 2.36 7.73
CA GLY A 87 -18.06 2.13 7.08
C GLY A 87 -19.18 3.06 7.53
N GLN A 88 -20.40 2.80 7.11
CA GLN A 88 -21.58 3.51 7.58
C GLN A 88 -21.92 3.16 9.05
N PRO A 89 -22.69 4.01 9.77
CA PRO A 89 -23.11 3.73 11.14
C PRO A 89 -23.74 2.35 11.31
N CYS A 90 -23.50 1.74 12.48
CA CYS A 90 -23.93 0.39 12.82
C CYS A 90 -23.27 -0.73 12.00
N THR A 91 -22.24 -0.42 11.23
CA THR A 91 -21.35 -1.40 10.59
C THR A 91 -20.06 -1.57 11.39
N SER A 92 -19.28 -2.57 11.06
CA SER A 92 -17.91 -2.70 11.57
C SER A 92 -17.09 -1.48 11.14
N GLY A 93 -16.07 -1.10 11.89
CA GLY A 93 -15.10 -0.10 11.46
C GLY A 93 -14.31 -0.61 10.25
N GLY A 94 -13.48 0.24 9.63
CA GLY A 94 -12.64 -0.14 8.50
C GLY A 94 -11.63 -1.22 8.89
N LEU A 95 -11.46 -2.24 8.07
CA LEU A 95 -10.52 -3.34 8.30
C LEU A 95 -9.07 -2.85 8.33
N PHE A 96 -8.20 -3.60 8.98
CA PHE A 96 -6.97 -3.10 9.58
C PHE A 96 -7.27 -1.82 10.34
N GLY A 97 -8.46 -1.78 10.83
CA GLY A 97 -9.11 -0.71 11.41
C GLY A 97 -10.36 -1.04 12.22
N ALA A 98 -10.96 -2.22 12.25
CA ALA A 98 -12.31 -2.37 12.77
C ALA A 98 -12.58 -3.52 13.68
N GLY A 99 -13.40 -3.29 14.66
CA GLY A 99 -14.18 -4.28 15.39
C GLY A 99 -13.54 -4.85 16.66
N PRO A 100 -14.33 -5.46 17.55
CA PRO A 100 -13.88 -5.92 18.86
C PRO A 100 -12.90 -7.10 18.82
N ASN A 101 -12.64 -7.68 17.66
CA ASN A 101 -11.72 -8.80 17.48
C ASN A 101 -10.72 -8.60 16.34
N GLU A 102 -10.71 -7.42 15.67
CA GLU A 102 -9.91 -7.17 14.49
C GLU A 102 -9.15 -5.86 14.61
N GLU A 103 -7.98 -5.79 14.00
CA GLU A 103 -7.05 -4.69 14.14
C GLU A 103 -7.45 -3.54 13.24
N GLY A 104 -7.62 -2.36 13.83
CA GLY A 104 -7.89 -1.21 13.07
C GLY A 104 -8.73 -0.13 13.72
N GLY A 105 -9.57 0.60 12.98
CA GLY A 105 -10.49 1.61 13.50
C GLY A 105 -11.57 0.97 14.38
N GLY A 106 -11.89 1.57 15.50
CA GLY A 106 -12.92 1.06 16.38
C GLY A 106 -14.30 1.09 15.73
N SER A 107 -15.15 0.11 16.02
CA SER A 107 -16.55 0.14 15.62
C SER A 107 -17.28 1.32 16.26
N GLY A 108 -18.05 2.05 15.48
CA GLY A 108 -19.04 3.01 15.92
C GLY A 108 -20.42 2.36 15.98
N GLY A 109 -21.34 2.95 16.70
CA GLY A 109 -22.69 2.41 16.78
C GLY A 109 -23.74 3.49 16.97
N GLY A 110 -24.99 3.16 16.72
CA GLY A 110 -26.18 3.93 16.97
C GLY A 110 -26.19 5.40 16.52
N TYR A 111 -25.25 6.18 17.02
CA TYR A 111 -25.11 7.62 16.77
C TYR A 111 -23.71 8.04 16.36
N GLY A 112 -22.76 7.11 16.18
CA GLY A 112 -21.36 7.41 15.80
C GLY A 112 -20.87 6.59 14.63
N GLY A 113 -20.04 7.20 13.78
CA GLY A 113 -19.37 6.53 12.67
C GLY A 113 -18.17 5.71 13.15
N PRO A 114 -17.81 4.65 12.43
CA PRO A 114 -16.62 3.85 12.71
C PRO A 114 -15.33 4.62 12.41
N GLY A 115 -14.21 4.23 13.02
CA GLY A 115 -12.90 4.71 12.66
C GLY A 115 -12.38 4.06 11.39
N GLY A 116 -11.48 4.74 10.69
CA GLY A 116 -10.74 4.22 9.56
C GLY A 116 -9.54 3.38 9.98
N GLY A 117 -9.12 2.49 9.10
CA GLY A 117 -7.97 1.61 9.28
C GLY A 117 -6.62 2.30 9.17
N GLY A 118 -5.63 1.77 9.88
CA GLY A 118 -4.23 2.11 9.68
C GLY A 118 -3.63 1.38 8.49
N THR A 119 -2.63 1.97 7.85
CA THR A 119 -1.87 1.36 6.76
C THR A 119 -0.45 1.07 7.24
N PHE A 120 0.09 -0.12 6.94
CA PHE A 120 1.29 -0.64 7.60
C PHE A 120 2.26 -1.31 6.65
N ILE A 121 3.57 -1.21 6.96
CA ILE A 121 4.64 -2.01 6.37
C ILE A 121 5.45 -2.68 7.48
N PHE A 122 5.69 -3.98 7.33
CA PHE A 122 6.45 -4.82 8.26
C PHE A 122 7.70 -5.41 7.60
N SER A 123 8.77 -5.60 8.38
CA SER A 123 10.03 -6.19 7.91
C SER A 123 9.98 -7.69 7.70
N ASP A 124 8.90 -8.34 8.10
CA ASP A 124 8.73 -9.79 8.03
C ASP A 124 7.31 -10.14 7.55
N THR A 125 7.16 -11.35 7.05
CA THR A 125 5.86 -11.91 6.69
C THR A 125 5.21 -12.51 7.92
N CYS A 126 4.35 -11.76 8.55
CA CYS A 126 3.51 -12.32 9.59
C CYS A 126 2.46 -13.23 8.94
N ALA A 127 2.27 -14.41 9.47
CA ALA A 127 1.23 -15.32 8.99
C ALA A 127 -0.18 -14.77 9.24
N GLN A 128 -0.28 -13.89 10.21
CA GLN A 128 -1.46 -13.09 10.54
C GLN A 128 -0.98 -11.74 11.06
N PHE A 129 -1.70 -10.68 10.79
CA PHE A 129 -1.37 -9.32 11.21
C PHE A 129 -1.05 -9.24 12.71
N ARG A 130 -1.81 -9.93 13.56
CA ARG A 130 -1.61 -10.00 15.03
C ARG A 130 -0.33 -10.71 15.48
N SER A 131 0.29 -11.48 14.60
CA SER A 131 1.57 -12.14 14.91
C SER A 131 2.78 -11.24 14.64
N CYS A 132 2.57 -10.04 14.05
CA CYS A 132 3.62 -9.06 13.86
C CYS A 132 3.94 -8.38 15.19
N GLU A 133 5.09 -8.67 15.74
CA GLU A 133 5.58 -7.96 16.91
C GLU A 133 6.00 -6.52 16.54
N VAL A 134 5.90 -5.60 17.50
CA VAL A 134 6.34 -4.20 17.33
C VAL A 134 7.71 -4.05 16.66
N PRO A 135 8.71 -4.90 16.96
CA PRO A 135 10.02 -4.85 16.29
C PRO A 135 9.98 -5.04 14.77
N ALA A 136 8.96 -5.70 14.24
CA ALA A 136 8.81 -5.90 12.78
C ALA A 136 8.13 -4.72 12.08
N MET A 137 7.48 -3.80 12.80
CA MET A 137 6.84 -2.61 12.25
C MET A 137 7.85 -1.64 11.68
N MET A 138 7.79 -1.36 10.39
CA MET A 138 8.69 -0.42 9.72
C MET A 138 8.06 0.97 9.58
N LEU A 139 6.86 1.03 9.03
CA LEU A 139 6.12 2.27 8.80
C LEU A 139 4.65 2.06 9.12
N ALA A 140 3.99 3.07 9.68
CA ALA A 140 2.53 3.11 9.81
C ALA A 140 1.99 4.50 9.46
N ALA A 141 0.87 4.53 8.72
CA ALA A 141 0.03 5.72 8.57
C ALA A 141 -1.27 5.52 9.35
N GLY A 142 -1.60 6.42 10.25
CA GLY A 142 -2.76 6.31 11.12
C GLY A 142 -4.06 6.60 10.40
N GLY A 143 -5.11 5.85 10.70
CA GLY A 143 -6.47 6.09 10.22
C GLY A 143 -7.19 7.20 11.00
N GLY A 144 -8.19 7.81 10.38
CA GLY A 144 -9.04 8.84 10.99
C GLY A 144 -10.05 8.28 11.99
N GLY A 145 -10.39 9.03 13.00
CA GLY A 145 -11.46 8.71 13.96
C GLY A 145 -12.85 8.92 13.38
N GLY A 146 -13.81 8.11 13.78
CA GLY A 146 -15.21 8.27 13.39
C GLY A 146 -15.87 9.51 14.02
N GLY A 147 -16.82 10.11 13.29
CA GLY A 147 -17.64 11.21 13.79
C GLY A 147 -18.63 10.74 14.87
N GLY A 148 -18.84 11.57 15.90
CA GLY A 148 -19.92 11.37 16.87
C GLY A 148 -21.21 12.04 16.38
N GLY A 149 -22.38 11.51 16.72
CA GLY A 149 -23.65 12.14 16.37
C GLY A 149 -23.84 13.53 16.99
N HIS A 150 -24.58 14.40 16.31
CA HIS A 150 -24.92 15.74 16.78
C HIS A 150 -23.71 16.64 17.10
N SER A 151 -22.80 16.84 16.15
CA SER A 151 -21.67 17.79 16.16
C SER A 151 -20.36 17.29 16.78
N GLY A 152 -20.17 16.01 17.03
CA GLY A 152 -18.89 15.43 17.39
C GLY A 152 -18.06 15.10 16.17
N HIS A 153 -16.99 15.85 15.85
CA HIS A 153 -16.13 15.56 14.73
C HIS A 153 -15.02 14.59 15.11
N GLY A 154 -14.70 13.65 14.23
CA GLY A 154 -13.57 12.73 14.39
C GLY A 154 -12.23 13.46 14.27
N GLY A 155 -11.23 13.00 14.99
CA GLY A 155 -9.85 13.49 14.87
C GLY A 155 -9.11 12.80 13.72
N ALA A 156 -8.29 13.55 12.98
CA ALA A 156 -7.50 13.00 11.89
C ALA A 156 -6.38 12.08 12.38
N GLY A 157 -6.06 11.07 11.59
CA GLY A 157 -4.93 10.16 11.80
C GLY A 157 -3.60 10.75 11.37
N GLY A 158 -2.51 10.07 11.71
CA GLY A 158 -1.14 10.38 11.29
C GLY A 158 -0.32 11.13 12.32
N GLY A 159 0.79 11.72 11.87
CA GLY A 159 1.75 12.35 12.77
C GLY A 159 2.35 11.37 13.78
N THR A 160 3.16 11.83 14.69
CA THR A 160 3.60 11.05 15.87
C THR A 160 2.51 10.92 16.92
N THR A 161 1.45 11.70 16.80
CA THR A 161 0.25 11.66 17.64
C THR A 161 -0.95 12.00 16.76
N GLY A 162 -1.91 11.10 16.69
CA GLY A 162 -3.18 11.35 16.03
C GLY A 162 -3.93 12.50 16.71
N GLN A 163 -4.84 13.14 15.99
CA GLN A 163 -5.64 14.22 16.54
C GLN A 163 -6.77 13.67 17.42
N SER A 164 -7.11 14.40 18.46
CA SER A 164 -8.30 14.10 19.26
C SER A 164 -9.56 14.53 18.51
N GLY A 165 -10.64 13.82 18.72
CA GLY A 165 -11.95 14.25 18.24
C GLY A 165 -12.38 15.58 18.88
N THR A 166 -13.43 16.17 18.35
CA THR A 166 -14.03 17.40 18.90
C THR A 166 -15.47 17.16 19.25
N SER A 167 -15.96 17.81 20.29
CA SER A 167 -17.40 17.85 20.64
C SER A 167 -17.61 18.66 21.91
N PRO A 168 -18.83 19.13 22.19
CA PRO A 168 -19.23 19.49 23.52
C PRO A 168 -19.38 18.28 24.49
N GLY A 169 -19.22 17.04 23.99
CA GLY A 169 -19.28 15.78 24.76
C GLY A 169 -17.92 15.17 25.09
N GLY A 170 -17.91 13.91 25.52
CA GLY A 170 -16.69 13.15 25.76
C GLY A 170 -15.94 12.84 24.46
N THR A 171 -14.82 13.46 24.23
CA THR A 171 -14.00 13.25 23.01
C THR A 171 -12.97 12.17 23.20
N GLY A 172 -12.79 11.30 22.22
CA GLY A 172 -11.67 10.36 22.16
C GLY A 172 -10.37 11.09 21.84
N GLN A 173 -9.29 10.69 22.49
CA GLN A 173 -7.95 11.23 22.26
C GLN A 173 -7.26 10.49 21.11
N GLY A 174 -6.35 11.16 20.42
CA GLY A 174 -5.50 10.52 19.42
C GLY A 174 -4.51 9.52 20.03
N GLY A 175 -4.15 8.49 19.26
CA GLY A 175 -3.06 7.57 19.62
C GLY A 175 -1.69 8.25 19.56
N SER A 176 -0.74 7.78 20.34
CA SER A 176 0.62 8.32 20.44
C SER A 176 1.68 7.29 20.01
N GLN A 177 2.96 7.57 20.29
CA GLN A 177 4.05 6.60 20.04
C GLN A 177 4.18 5.54 21.15
N THR A 178 3.48 5.68 22.26
CA THR A 178 3.67 4.83 23.45
C THR A 178 2.35 4.28 24.01
N ALA A 179 1.22 4.84 23.60
CA ALA A 179 -0.09 4.42 24.12
C ALA A 179 -1.21 4.76 23.15
N GLY A 180 -2.27 3.95 23.17
CA GLY A 180 -3.54 4.29 22.53
C GLY A 180 -4.20 5.51 23.16
N GLY A 181 -4.97 6.22 22.37
CA GLY A 181 -5.75 7.38 22.83
C GLY A 181 -6.78 6.98 23.88
N GLN A 182 -6.97 7.82 24.88
CA GLN A 182 -8.01 7.59 25.89
C GLN A 182 -9.40 7.76 25.28
N GLY A 183 -10.33 6.93 25.72
CA GLY A 183 -11.74 7.08 25.36
C GLY A 183 -12.37 8.32 25.95
N GLY A 184 -13.35 8.88 25.26
CA GLY A 184 -14.07 10.07 25.67
C GLY A 184 -14.84 9.86 26.98
N GLN A 185 -14.73 10.80 27.90
CA GLN A 185 -15.42 10.77 29.19
C GLN A 185 -16.31 12.01 29.34
N ALA A 186 -17.50 11.84 29.83
CA ALA A 186 -18.43 12.94 30.14
C ALA A 186 -18.76 12.99 31.64
N PRO A 187 -18.55 14.12 32.30
CA PRO A 187 -18.91 14.27 33.70
C PRO A 187 -20.40 14.00 33.95
N GLY A 188 -20.71 13.24 34.99
CA GLY A 188 -22.09 12.95 35.42
C GLY A 188 -22.76 11.80 34.67
N ARG A 189 -22.09 11.12 33.74
CA ARG A 189 -22.57 9.92 33.07
C ARG A 189 -22.04 8.64 33.73
N PRO A 190 -22.76 7.51 33.64
CA PRO A 190 -22.23 6.22 34.06
C PRO A 190 -21.06 5.79 33.19
N GLY A 191 -20.14 5.02 33.75
CA GLY A 191 -18.94 4.53 33.03
C GLY A 191 -19.22 3.71 31.78
N SER A 192 -20.42 3.12 31.67
CA SER A 192 -20.87 2.41 30.46
C SER A 192 -21.11 3.32 29.25
N GLU A 193 -21.12 4.63 29.44
CA GLU A 193 -21.23 5.63 28.38
C GLU A 193 -19.90 6.33 28.08
N TYR A 194 -18.80 5.88 28.70
CA TYR A 194 -17.46 6.34 28.40
C TYR A 194 -16.91 5.59 27.19
N GLY A 195 -16.18 6.29 26.33
CA GLY A 195 -15.45 5.68 25.25
C GLY A 195 -14.37 4.73 25.74
N ASN A 196 -14.00 3.77 24.92
CA ASN A 196 -12.87 2.87 25.19
C ASN A 196 -11.57 3.46 24.65
N ALA A 197 -10.46 3.15 25.32
CA ALA A 197 -9.15 3.51 24.84
C ALA A 197 -8.79 2.71 23.58
N GLY A 198 -7.98 3.29 22.71
CA GLY A 198 -7.28 2.58 21.66
C GLY A 198 -6.13 1.72 22.21
N GLY A 199 -5.57 0.88 21.36
CA GLY A 199 -4.44 0.00 21.67
C GLY A 199 -3.38 0.02 20.57
N LEU A 200 -2.42 -0.89 20.67
CA LEU A 200 -1.46 -1.14 19.63
C LEU A 200 -2.21 -1.65 18.38
N PHE A 201 -2.08 -0.97 17.27
CA PHE A 201 -2.73 -1.20 15.98
C PHE A 201 -4.27 -1.00 15.94
N VAL A 202 -4.92 -0.82 17.07
CA VAL A 202 -6.38 -0.91 17.21
C VAL A 202 -6.97 0.39 17.74
N GLY A 203 -7.99 0.91 17.07
CA GLY A 203 -8.83 2.00 17.58
C GLY A 203 -9.81 1.54 18.67
N GLY A 204 -10.11 2.42 19.60
CA GLY A 204 -11.12 2.16 20.64
C GLY A 204 -12.52 2.05 20.04
N SER A 205 -13.30 1.05 20.48
CA SER A 205 -14.66 0.78 19.98
C SER A 205 -15.71 1.17 21.03
N HIS A 206 -16.86 1.66 20.59
CA HIS A 206 -18.00 1.90 21.47
C HIS A 206 -19.32 1.61 20.74
N PRO A 207 -20.28 0.94 21.38
CA PRO A 207 -21.52 0.50 20.71
C PRO A 207 -22.49 1.64 20.34
N SER A 208 -22.22 2.88 20.76
CA SER A 208 -23.14 4.02 20.54
C SER A 208 -22.45 5.32 20.11
N HIS A 209 -21.12 5.37 20.07
CA HIS A 209 -20.36 6.61 19.80
C HIS A 209 -19.32 6.36 18.71
N GLY A 210 -18.61 7.41 18.27
CA GLY A 210 -17.60 7.31 17.23
C GLY A 210 -16.48 6.33 17.60
N GLY A 211 -16.06 5.49 16.67
CA GLY A 211 -14.94 4.56 16.80
C GLY A 211 -13.59 5.24 16.56
N GLY A 212 -12.54 4.92 17.32
CA GLY A 212 -11.19 5.45 17.15
C GLY A 212 -10.53 4.95 15.86
N GLY A 213 -9.65 5.75 15.25
CA GLY A 213 -8.86 5.33 14.08
C GLY A 213 -7.76 4.34 14.46
N GLY A 214 -7.45 3.39 13.56
CA GLY A 214 -6.31 2.48 13.65
C GLY A 214 -4.97 3.20 13.42
N GLY A 215 -3.85 2.56 13.73
CA GLY A 215 -2.51 3.14 13.51
C GLY A 215 -1.46 2.43 14.33
N TYR A 216 -0.24 2.97 14.42
CA TYR A 216 0.79 2.39 15.30
C TYR A 216 0.24 2.22 16.73
N TYR A 217 -0.37 3.27 17.25
CA TYR A 217 -1.34 3.18 18.33
C TYR A 217 -2.63 3.85 17.87
N GLY A 218 -3.75 3.16 18.07
CA GLY A 218 -5.07 3.66 17.68
C GLY A 218 -5.58 4.76 18.58
N GLY A 219 -6.50 5.56 18.08
CA GLY A 219 -7.22 6.58 18.85
C GLY A 219 -8.28 5.99 19.76
N GLY A 220 -8.70 6.72 20.77
CA GLY A 220 -9.82 6.36 21.64
C GLY A 220 -11.18 6.62 20.98
N SER A 221 -12.19 5.82 21.29
CA SER A 221 -13.57 6.08 20.86
C SER A 221 -14.17 7.32 21.55
N GLY A 222 -15.15 7.93 20.90
CA GLY A 222 -15.98 8.95 21.55
C GLY A 222 -16.77 8.39 22.71
N GLY A 223 -17.26 9.27 23.57
CA GLY A 223 -18.17 8.96 24.67
C GLY A 223 -19.42 9.85 24.64
N ALA A 224 -20.38 9.61 25.55
CA ALA A 224 -21.58 10.43 25.65
C ALA A 224 -21.25 11.90 26.00
N GLY A 225 -22.10 12.81 25.56
CA GLY A 225 -22.09 14.19 26.02
C GLY A 225 -22.68 14.35 27.43
N PRO A 226 -22.65 15.59 27.99
CA PRO A 226 -23.32 15.89 29.27
C PRO A 226 -24.80 15.45 29.29
N MET A 227 -25.35 15.12 30.46
CA MET A 227 -26.73 14.68 30.60
C MET A 227 -27.77 15.66 30.03
N THR A 228 -27.43 16.91 29.89
CA THR A 228 -28.26 17.98 29.33
C THR A 228 -28.18 18.12 27.81
N SER A 229 -27.34 17.32 27.15
CA SER A 229 -27.09 17.39 25.70
C SER A 229 -27.22 16.01 25.07
N ALA A 230 -27.84 15.94 23.90
CA ALA A 230 -27.83 14.75 23.04
C ALA A 230 -26.53 14.62 22.24
N ALA A 231 -25.51 15.47 22.50
CA ALA A 231 -24.24 15.45 21.77
C ALA A 231 -23.43 14.20 22.13
N HIS A 232 -22.82 13.60 21.11
CA HIS A 232 -21.92 12.46 21.23
C HIS A 232 -20.52 12.90 20.81
N GLY A 233 -19.49 12.45 21.55
CA GLY A 233 -18.11 12.82 21.26
C GLY A 233 -17.58 12.18 19.99
N GLY A 234 -16.83 12.92 19.20
CA GLY A 234 -16.01 12.39 18.11
C GLY A 234 -14.85 11.58 18.67
N ALA A 235 -14.40 10.59 17.92
CA ALA A 235 -13.28 9.72 18.29
C ALA A 235 -11.93 10.30 17.87
N GLY A 236 -10.83 9.83 18.47
CA GLY A 236 -9.48 10.19 18.09
C GLY A 236 -8.96 9.42 16.90
N GLY A 237 -8.05 10.00 16.14
CA GLY A 237 -7.30 9.32 15.06
C GLY A 237 -6.11 8.52 15.60
N GLY A 238 -5.63 7.55 14.83
CA GLY A 238 -4.44 6.76 15.15
C GLY A 238 -3.13 7.49 14.82
N SER A 239 -2.03 7.10 15.45
CA SER A 239 -0.70 7.65 15.16
C SER A 239 -0.01 6.97 13.99
N GLY A 240 0.86 7.70 13.28
CA GLY A 240 1.83 7.15 12.35
C GLY A 240 3.08 6.63 13.07
N TYR A 241 3.98 5.94 12.33
CA TYR A 241 5.26 5.44 12.83
C TYR A 241 6.33 5.45 11.75
N ILE A 242 7.55 5.85 12.12
CA ILE A 242 8.72 5.94 11.23
C ILE A 242 10.02 5.51 11.96
N GLY A 243 9.91 4.89 13.12
CA GLY A 243 11.05 4.67 14.04
C GLY A 243 11.88 3.41 13.80
N HIS A 244 11.61 2.62 12.74
CA HIS A 244 12.37 1.39 12.51
C HIS A 244 13.79 1.67 12.02
N PRO A 245 14.84 0.91 12.49
CA PRO A 245 16.23 1.15 12.11
C PRO A 245 16.53 1.08 10.61
N GLN A 246 15.77 0.32 9.83
CA GLN A 246 15.90 0.24 8.37
C GLN A 246 15.21 1.40 7.62
N VAL A 247 14.52 2.29 8.34
CA VAL A 247 13.83 3.44 7.75
C VAL A 247 14.69 4.68 7.89
N SER A 248 14.91 5.38 6.81
CA SER A 248 15.56 6.68 6.75
C SER A 248 14.67 7.70 6.03
N SER A 249 14.94 8.99 6.24
CA SER A 249 14.15 10.08 5.64
C SER A 249 12.65 9.96 5.93
N GLY A 250 12.30 9.35 7.08
CA GLY A 250 10.92 9.16 7.48
C GLY A 250 10.23 10.49 7.81
N CYS A 251 9.00 10.65 7.34
CA CYS A 251 8.13 11.78 7.64
C CYS A 251 6.71 11.26 7.84
N THR A 252 5.99 11.82 8.80
CA THR A 252 4.57 11.53 9.03
C THR A 252 3.81 12.82 9.27
N ALA A 253 2.60 12.92 8.75
CA ALA A 253 1.74 14.08 8.88
C ALA A 253 0.30 13.66 9.18
N ASN A 254 -0.39 14.48 9.95
CA ASN A 254 -1.81 14.30 10.21
C ASN A 254 -2.61 14.72 8.97
N GLY A 255 -3.78 14.09 8.79
CA GLY A 255 -4.87 14.72 8.06
C GLY A 255 -5.41 15.95 8.79
N SER A 256 -6.42 16.54 8.24
CA SER A 256 -7.22 17.56 8.90
C SER A 256 -8.67 17.08 8.93
N ASN A 257 -9.53 17.59 9.77
CA ASN A 257 -10.94 17.21 9.89
C ASN A 257 -11.36 15.98 9.03
N ASP A 258 -12.00 16.23 7.89
CA ASP A 258 -12.41 15.27 6.86
C ASP A 258 -11.37 15.10 5.74
N GLU A 259 -10.37 15.99 5.63
CA GLU A 259 -9.35 15.95 4.57
C GLU A 259 -8.18 15.07 4.99
N GLY A 260 -7.76 14.17 4.10
CA GLY A 260 -6.62 13.29 4.33
C GLY A 260 -5.28 14.01 4.44
N GLY A 261 -4.32 13.40 5.12
CA GLY A 261 -2.95 13.89 5.16
C GLY A 261 -2.24 13.67 3.83
N GLY A 262 -1.28 14.54 3.51
CA GLY A 262 -0.44 14.36 2.33
C GLY A 262 -1.08 14.67 0.98
N VAL A 263 -2.22 15.35 0.93
CA VAL A 263 -2.92 15.76 -0.31
C VAL A 263 -2.05 16.60 -1.26
N SER A 264 -1.07 17.32 -0.74
CA SER A 264 -0.10 18.09 -1.56
C SER A 264 1.05 17.26 -2.11
N LYS A 265 1.15 15.97 -1.79
CA LYS A 265 2.24 15.12 -2.24
C LYS A 265 2.04 14.72 -3.71
N PRO A 266 3.12 14.68 -4.53
CA PRO A 266 3.00 14.43 -5.97
C PRO A 266 2.42 13.06 -6.34
N ASN A 267 2.41 12.13 -5.39
CA ASN A 267 1.88 10.76 -5.58
C ASN A 267 0.51 10.56 -4.92
N TYR A 268 -0.13 11.64 -4.46
CA TYR A 268 -1.47 11.55 -3.89
C TYR A 268 -2.49 11.19 -4.97
N VAL A 269 -3.36 10.26 -4.65
CA VAL A 269 -4.51 9.90 -5.49
C VAL A 269 -5.74 10.56 -4.88
N ALA A 270 -6.45 11.34 -5.67
CA ALA A 270 -7.69 11.98 -5.21
C ALA A 270 -8.71 10.93 -4.76
N ASP A 271 -9.55 11.31 -3.83
CA ASP A 271 -10.57 10.46 -3.23
C ASP A 271 -9.98 9.24 -2.47
N THR A 272 -8.80 9.41 -1.85
CA THR A 272 -8.22 8.43 -0.91
C THR A 272 -8.05 9.06 0.46
N ASN A 273 -8.08 8.25 1.50
CA ASN A 273 -7.85 8.61 2.91
C ASN A 273 -8.71 9.78 3.47
N GLU A 274 -9.73 10.21 2.75
CA GLU A 274 -10.65 11.24 3.23
C GLU A 274 -11.62 10.67 4.27
N GLY A 275 -11.94 11.46 5.29
CA GLY A 275 -13.03 11.16 6.22
C GLY A 275 -14.37 11.45 5.59
N GLY A 276 -15.43 10.79 6.02
CA GLY A 276 -16.79 11.16 5.61
C GLY A 276 -17.07 12.63 5.92
N GLY A 277 -17.43 13.40 4.89
CA GLY A 277 -17.61 14.86 4.95
C GLY A 277 -18.81 15.31 5.81
N PRO A 278 -18.89 16.60 6.20
CA PRO A 278 -20.00 17.11 6.97
C PRO A 278 -21.26 17.18 6.10
N GLN A 279 -22.18 16.26 6.34
CA GLN A 279 -23.49 16.25 5.67
C GLN A 279 -24.56 16.98 6.51
N ALA A 280 -25.56 17.57 5.83
CA ALA A 280 -26.70 18.11 6.52
C ALA A 280 -27.39 17.03 7.38
N ALA A 281 -28.01 17.42 8.48
CA ALA A 281 -28.66 16.48 9.43
C ALA A 281 -29.71 15.53 8.83
N SER A 282 -30.10 15.75 7.58
CA SER A 282 -31.03 14.93 6.79
C SER A 282 -30.35 14.06 5.72
N SER A 283 -29.01 14.16 5.57
CA SER A 283 -28.26 13.38 4.57
C SER A 283 -27.88 12.01 5.11
N PRO A 284 -27.79 10.98 4.26
CA PRO A 284 -27.28 9.68 4.68
C PRO A 284 -25.84 9.80 5.17
N SER A 285 -25.45 8.90 6.06
CA SER A 285 -24.07 8.73 6.51
C SER A 285 -23.17 8.34 5.35
N GLU A 286 -21.93 8.85 5.34
CA GLU A 286 -20.91 8.47 4.37
C GLU A 286 -19.81 7.65 5.03
N ALA A 287 -19.29 6.68 4.29
CA ALA A 287 -18.09 5.96 4.65
C ALA A 287 -16.87 6.87 4.46
N GLY A 288 -15.80 6.62 5.21
CA GLY A 288 -14.49 7.17 4.90
C GLY A 288 -13.87 6.41 3.73
N GLU A 289 -12.93 7.04 3.06
CA GLU A 289 -12.20 6.45 1.95
C GLU A 289 -11.04 5.56 2.44
N ASP A 290 -10.69 4.58 1.61
CA ASP A 290 -9.63 3.63 1.91
C ASP A 290 -8.24 4.29 1.97
N GLY A 291 -7.34 3.65 2.70
CA GLY A 291 -5.92 3.97 2.67
C GLY A 291 -5.24 3.49 1.38
N TYR A 292 -3.93 3.76 1.28
CA TYR A 292 -3.23 3.45 0.06
C TYR A 292 -1.71 3.41 0.29
N ILE A 293 -0.98 2.58 -0.48
CA ILE A 293 0.49 2.53 -0.47
C ILE A 293 1.03 2.61 -1.89
N LEU A 294 2.06 3.43 -2.08
CA LEU A 294 2.88 3.48 -3.28
C LEU A 294 4.34 3.20 -2.93
N PHE A 295 4.95 2.27 -3.63
CA PHE A 295 6.39 2.06 -3.60
C PHE A 295 7.04 2.61 -4.86
N THR A 296 8.15 3.32 -4.69
CA THR A 296 8.99 3.75 -5.80
C THR A 296 10.43 3.30 -5.56
N GLY A 297 11.10 2.91 -6.62
CA GLY A 297 12.51 2.50 -6.57
C GLY A 297 13.10 2.44 -7.98
N THR A 298 14.41 2.41 -8.08
CA THR A 298 15.13 2.14 -9.34
C THR A 298 15.64 0.71 -9.27
N SER A 299 15.26 -0.14 -10.21
CA SER A 299 15.75 -1.52 -10.24
C SER A 299 15.88 -2.11 -11.63
N ASP A 300 16.63 -3.18 -11.68
CA ASP A 300 16.54 -4.17 -12.75
C ASP A 300 15.27 -5.01 -12.59
N VAL A 301 14.76 -5.57 -13.69
CA VAL A 301 13.50 -6.32 -13.71
C VAL A 301 13.50 -7.47 -12.70
N CYS A 302 12.53 -7.48 -11.83
CA CYS A 302 12.34 -8.51 -10.81
C CYS A 302 11.28 -9.53 -11.24
N ILE A 303 11.67 -10.78 -11.19
CA ILE A 303 10.74 -11.90 -11.37
C ILE A 303 10.53 -12.54 -9.99
N PRO A 304 9.30 -12.64 -9.48
CA PRO A 304 9.04 -13.28 -8.18
C PRO A 304 9.67 -14.67 -8.14
N ALA A 305 10.35 -15.00 -7.06
CA ALA A 305 11.01 -16.30 -6.87
C ALA A 305 10.06 -17.50 -6.97
N THR A 306 8.75 -17.26 -6.89
CA THR A 306 7.70 -18.29 -7.02
C THR A 306 7.16 -18.45 -8.44
N ALA A 307 7.52 -17.55 -9.35
CA ALA A 307 7.06 -17.68 -10.75
C ALA A 307 7.79 -18.83 -11.45
N THR A 308 7.06 -19.84 -11.89
CA THR A 308 7.63 -20.95 -12.68
C THR A 308 7.94 -20.54 -14.12
N SER A 309 7.36 -19.44 -14.59
CA SER A 309 7.61 -18.85 -15.91
C SER A 309 7.39 -17.34 -15.86
N ALA A 310 8.10 -16.63 -16.72
CA ALA A 310 7.92 -15.19 -16.91
C ALA A 310 8.07 -14.80 -18.36
N THR A 311 7.37 -13.74 -18.77
CA THR A 311 7.55 -13.12 -20.09
C THR A 311 7.91 -11.65 -19.90
N ILE A 312 9.08 -11.26 -20.41
CA ILE A 312 9.56 -9.89 -20.39
C ILE A 312 9.45 -9.32 -21.79
N VAL A 313 8.84 -8.15 -21.94
CA VAL A 313 8.70 -7.45 -23.23
C VAL A 313 9.22 -6.04 -23.08
N SER A 314 10.05 -5.59 -24.06
CA SER A 314 10.56 -4.22 -24.06
C SER A 314 9.47 -3.18 -24.34
N THR A 315 9.72 -1.93 -23.94
CA THR A 315 9.07 -0.79 -24.61
C THR A 315 9.42 -0.77 -26.11
N ALA A 316 8.65 -0.02 -26.89
CA ALA A 316 8.93 0.12 -28.33
C ALA A 316 10.14 1.00 -28.59
N PHE A 317 10.99 0.58 -29.55
CA PHE A 317 12.08 1.38 -30.13
C PHE A 317 11.69 1.74 -31.56
N THR A 318 11.91 2.98 -31.98
CA THR A 318 11.60 3.42 -33.34
C THR A 318 12.82 3.23 -34.24
N ALA A 319 12.71 2.40 -35.27
CA ALA A 319 13.73 2.25 -36.32
C ALA A 319 13.60 3.39 -37.37
N SER A 320 14.73 3.83 -37.92
CA SER A 320 14.74 4.86 -38.97
C SER A 320 14.25 4.37 -40.35
N SER A 321 14.33 3.07 -40.58
CA SER A 321 13.80 2.37 -41.74
C SER A 321 13.17 1.03 -41.34
N VAL A 322 12.42 0.39 -42.21
CA VAL A 322 11.82 -0.91 -41.93
C VAL A 322 12.90 -1.99 -41.85
N PRO A 323 13.17 -2.58 -40.66
CA PRO A 323 14.22 -3.57 -40.53
C PRO A 323 13.87 -4.89 -41.20
N THR A 324 14.89 -5.56 -41.77
CA THR A 324 14.76 -6.90 -42.35
C THR A 324 15.42 -7.98 -41.50
N THR A 325 16.41 -7.59 -40.72
CA THR A 325 17.15 -8.46 -39.79
C THR A 325 17.32 -7.78 -38.44
N SER A 326 17.47 -8.56 -37.40
CA SER A 326 17.76 -8.05 -36.06
C SER A 326 18.61 -9.02 -35.26
N ARG A 327 19.42 -8.47 -34.36
CA ARG A 327 20.24 -9.19 -33.40
C ARG A 327 19.89 -8.77 -31.98
N ILE A 328 19.67 -9.76 -31.11
CA ILE A 328 19.51 -9.56 -29.68
C ILE A 328 20.75 -10.02 -28.94
N VAL A 329 21.16 -9.26 -27.92
CA VAL A 329 22.20 -9.62 -26.96
C VAL A 329 21.57 -9.60 -25.57
N VAL A 330 21.72 -10.68 -24.84
CA VAL A 330 21.18 -10.85 -23.48
C VAL A 330 22.35 -11.06 -22.52
N PHE A 331 22.41 -10.27 -21.48
CA PHE A 331 23.30 -10.45 -20.35
C PHE A 331 22.52 -11.21 -19.27
N GLU A 332 22.93 -12.40 -18.96
CA GLU A 332 22.26 -13.26 -18.00
C GLU A 332 23.24 -13.93 -17.04
N GLU A 333 22.73 -14.50 -15.97
CA GLU A 333 23.49 -15.28 -14.98
C GLU A 333 22.72 -16.57 -14.73
N ASP A 334 23.43 -17.72 -14.79
CA ASP A 334 22.86 -19.01 -14.46
C ASP A 334 22.54 -19.11 -12.97
N ILE A 335 21.29 -19.37 -12.64
CA ILE A 335 20.87 -19.71 -11.26
C ILE A 335 20.85 -21.23 -11.06
N GLY A 336 20.48 -21.93 -12.09
CA GLY A 336 20.47 -23.39 -12.14
C GLY A 336 21.33 -23.93 -13.29
N SER A 337 20.75 -24.81 -14.08
CA SER A 337 21.35 -25.37 -15.27
C SER A 337 20.44 -25.08 -16.48
N PRO A 338 20.41 -23.84 -16.99
CA PRO A 338 19.51 -23.50 -18.07
C PRO A 338 19.86 -24.22 -19.37
N THR A 339 18.83 -24.65 -20.08
CA THR A 339 18.95 -25.08 -21.48
C THR A 339 18.53 -23.92 -22.35
N LEU A 340 19.49 -23.39 -23.16
CA LEU A 340 19.21 -22.30 -24.09
C LEU A 340 18.12 -22.67 -25.07
N ASN A 341 17.32 -21.70 -25.47
CA ASN A 341 16.16 -21.86 -26.38
C ASN A 341 15.05 -22.77 -25.83
N THR A 342 15.14 -23.14 -24.54
CA THR A 342 14.09 -23.89 -23.80
C THR A 342 13.71 -23.12 -22.54
N HIS A 343 14.67 -22.86 -21.65
CA HIS A 343 14.43 -22.12 -20.41
C HIS A 343 14.53 -20.61 -20.60
N ILE A 344 15.20 -20.16 -21.64
CA ILE A 344 15.25 -18.77 -22.11
C ILE A 344 15.02 -18.76 -23.63
N ILE A 345 13.94 -18.13 -24.07
CA ILE A 345 13.57 -18.00 -25.49
C ILE A 345 13.47 -16.51 -25.82
N ALA A 346 14.29 -16.07 -26.79
CA ALA A 346 14.26 -14.70 -27.28
C ALA A 346 13.42 -14.58 -28.56
N SER A 347 12.68 -13.49 -28.68
CA SER A 347 11.88 -13.18 -29.87
C SER A 347 11.90 -11.69 -30.18
N ILE A 348 11.78 -11.34 -31.43
CA ILE A 348 11.91 -9.96 -31.95
C ILE A 348 10.69 -9.62 -32.79
N SER A 349 10.18 -8.42 -32.63
CA SER A 349 9.07 -7.85 -33.40
C SER A 349 9.51 -6.53 -34.06
N ARG A 350 9.01 -6.26 -35.30
CA ARG A 350 9.12 -4.95 -35.96
C ARG A 350 7.80 -4.22 -36.12
N ASP A 351 6.69 -4.81 -35.70
CA ASP A 351 5.32 -4.31 -35.84
C ASP A 351 4.67 -3.94 -34.49
N GLY A 352 5.47 -3.51 -33.51
CA GLY A 352 4.98 -3.07 -32.21
C GLY A 352 4.61 -4.19 -31.24
N GLY A 353 4.99 -5.44 -31.55
CA GLY A 353 4.72 -6.60 -30.70
C GLY A 353 3.50 -7.42 -31.12
N ALA A 354 2.88 -7.12 -32.26
CA ALA A 354 1.77 -7.92 -32.78
C ALA A 354 2.26 -9.29 -33.29
N ASN A 355 3.42 -9.32 -33.96
CA ASN A 355 4.06 -10.55 -34.44
C ASN A 355 5.49 -10.64 -33.94
N TYR A 356 5.92 -11.84 -33.56
CA TYR A 356 7.28 -12.11 -33.07
C TYR A 356 7.93 -13.23 -33.87
N THR A 357 9.23 -13.05 -34.16
CA THR A 357 10.10 -14.09 -34.73
C THR A 357 11.15 -14.49 -33.69
N THR A 358 11.27 -15.78 -33.42
CA THR A 358 12.23 -16.32 -32.46
C THR A 358 13.67 -16.14 -32.98
N ALA A 359 14.55 -15.67 -32.11
CA ALA A 359 15.99 -15.61 -32.34
C ALA A 359 16.66 -16.75 -31.57
N THR A 360 17.34 -17.64 -32.28
CA THR A 360 18.08 -18.75 -31.65
C THR A 360 19.29 -18.20 -30.90
N LEU A 361 19.28 -18.33 -29.58
CA LEU A 361 20.34 -17.90 -28.69
C LEU A 361 21.54 -18.87 -28.73
N SER A 362 22.73 -18.32 -28.75
CA SER A 362 24.01 -19.01 -28.56
C SER A 362 24.84 -18.33 -27.49
N ASP A 363 25.63 -19.11 -26.76
CA ASP A 363 26.57 -18.62 -25.78
C ASP A 363 27.76 -17.91 -26.48
N ALA A 364 28.03 -16.68 -26.05
CA ALA A 364 29.14 -15.87 -26.55
C ALA A 364 30.23 -15.64 -25.46
N GLY A 365 30.16 -16.37 -24.34
CA GLY A 365 31.12 -16.30 -23.24
C GLY A 365 30.66 -15.37 -22.11
N TYR A 366 31.56 -15.10 -21.18
CA TYR A 366 31.28 -14.34 -19.96
C TYR A 366 31.74 -12.89 -20.07
N VAL A 367 31.06 -12.01 -19.35
CA VAL A 367 31.45 -10.61 -19.22
C VAL A 367 32.72 -10.53 -18.36
N THR A 368 33.80 -9.98 -18.89
CA THR A 368 35.07 -9.82 -18.17
C THR A 368 34.91 -8.93 -16.94
N GLY A 369 35.29 -9.44 -15.77
CA GLY A 369 35.19 -8.71 -14.51
C GLY A 369 33.83 -8.80 -13.82
N SER A 370 32.87 -9.54 -14.38
CA SER A 370 31.62 -9.86 -13.72
C SER A 370 31.68 -11.21 -12.97
N SER A 371 30.87 -11.36 -11.95
CA SER A 371 30.69 -12.62 -11.23
C SER A 371 29.60 -13.45 -11.89
N GLY A 372 29.95 -14.21 -12.95
CA GLY A 372 29.05 -15.19 -13.55
C GLY A 372 28.10 -14.68 -14.63
N GLN A 373 28.20 -13.41 -15.04
CA GLN A 373 27.35 -12.89 -16.12
C GLN A 373 27.79 -13.42 -17.48
N ARG A 374 26.90 -14.10 -18.17
CA ARG A 374 27.08 -14.70 -19.50
C ARG A 374 26.46 -13.82 -20.56
N ILE A 375 27.07 -13.78 -21.74
CA ILE A 375 26.57 -13.07 -22.92
C ILE A 375 25.92 -14.09 -23.84
N LEU A 376 24.62 -13.97 -24.08
CA LEU A 376 23.91 -14.71 -25.10
C LEU A 376 23.64 -13.82 -26.29
N THR A 377 23.79 -14.36 -27.50
CA THR A 377 23.51 -13.64 -28.75
C THR A 377 22.58 -14.45 -29.65
N GLY A 378 21.63 -13.79 -30.30
CA GLY A 378 20.74 -14.41 -31.25
C GLY A 378 20.41 -13.49 -32.42
N GLN A 379 20.22 -14.05 -33.61
CA GLN A 379 19.81 -13.30 -34.80
C GLN A 379 18.45 -13.82 -35.29
N ALA A 380 17.68 -12.93 -35.91
CA ALA A 380 16.42 -13.28 -36.56
C ALA A 380 16.25 -12.49 -37.85
N THR A 381 15.79 -13.17 -38.90
CA THR A 381 15.27 -12.53 -40.10
C THR A 381 13.81 -12.22 -39.88
N ILE A 382 13.49 -10.93 -39.85
CA ILE A 382 12.16 -10.41 -39.48
C ILE A 382 11.40 -9.85 -40.70
N SER A 383 11.95 -9.97 -41.90
CA SER A 383 11.31 -9.53 -43.16
C SER A 383 9.96 -10.20 -43.45
N GLY A 384 9.71 -11.39 -42.90
CA GLY A 384 8.43 -12.09 -43.03
C GLY A 384 7.30 -11.54 -42.12
N GLN A 385 7.59 -10.64 -41.17
CA GLN A 385 6.57 -9.97 -40.39
C GLN A 385 5.91 -8.83 -41.17
N PRO A 386 4.71 -8.36 -40.80
CA PRO A 386 4.14 -7.12 -41.31
C PRO A 386 5.16 -5.96 -41.26
N SER A 387 5.14 -5.11 -42.29
CA SER A 387 6.04 -3.98 -42.40
C SER A 387 5.81 -2.99 -41.25
N GLY A 388 6.85 -2.66 -40.50
CA GLY A 388 6.79 -1.75 -39.36
C GLY A 388 8.16 -1.28 -38.91
N GLN A 389 8.18 -0.19 -38.13
CA GLN A 389 9.37 0.44 -37.59
C GLN A 389 9.39 0.43 -36.06
N SER A 390 8.35 -0.16 -35.42
CA SER A 390 8.19 -0.25 -33.96
C SER A 390 8.81 -1.56 -33.47
N MET A 391 10.10 -1.49 -33.13
CA MET A 391 10.86 -2.64 -32.69
C MET A 391 10.60 -2.98 -31.23
N ARG A 392 10.41 -4.28 -30.95
CA ARG A 392 10.37 -4.84 -29.59
C ARG A 392 11.12 -6.15 -29.51
N TRP A 393 11.62 -6.46 -28.34
CA TRP A 393 12.08 -7.80 -28.00
C TRP A 393 11.18 -8.40 -26.92
N LYS A 394 11.19 -9.71 -26.85
CA LYS A 394 10.49 -10.51 -25.84
C LYS A 394 11.40 -11.65 -25.40
N LEU A 395 11.51 -11.85 -24.07
CA LEU A 395 12.12 -13.03 -23.46
C LEU A 395 11.04 -13.83 -22.76
N ALA A 396 10.91 -15.11 -23.06
CA ALA A 396 10.14 -16.07 -22.29
C ALA A 396 11.10 -16.91 -21.45
N LEU A 397 10.89 -16.92 -20.15
CA LEU A 397 11.73 -17.58 -19.15
C LEU A 397 10.92 -18.68 -18.46
N SER A 398 11.56 -19.81 -18.15
CA SER A 398 10.92 -20.90 -17.43
C SER A 398 11.84 -21.56 -16.42
N ASN A 399 11.21 -22.21 -15.41
CA ASN A 399 11.86 -23.00 -14.37
C ASN A 399 12.88 -22.26 -13.50
N GLN A 400 12.81 -20.92 -13.43
CA GLN A 400 13.70 -20.09 -12.56
C GLN A 400 15.20 -20.39 -12.77
N GLN A 401 15.62 -20.63 -13.99
CA GLN A 401 16.97 -21.09 -14.30
C GLN A 401 17.97 -19.98 -14.52
N VAL A 402 17.48 -18.75 -14.81
CA VAL A 402 18.34 -17.62 -15.21
C VAL A 402 17.90 -16.32 -14.54
N LYS A 403 18.86 -15.43 -14.36
CA LYS A 403 18.68 -14.04 -13.97
C LYS A 403 19.10 -13.14 -15.12
N ILE A 404 18.25 -12.20 -15.53
CA ILE A 404 18.51 -11.28 -16.64
C ILE A 404 19.07 -9.97 -16.10
N HIS A 405 20.28 -9.59 -16.53
CA HIS A 405 20.96 -8.35 -16.17
C HIS A 405 20.74 -7.23 -17.21
N GLY A 406 20.54 -7.59 -18.46
CA GLY A 406 20.32 -6.60 -19.51
C GLY A 406 20.02 -7.21 -20.86
N VAL A 407 19.41 -6.40 -21.73
CA VAL A 407 19.10 -6.79 -23.10
C VAL A 407 19.42 -5.64 -24.04
N SER A 408 20.11 -5.94 -25.14
CA SER A 408 20.37 -4.99 -26.22
C SER A 408 19.78 -5.53 -27.53
N LEU A 409 19.18 -4.64 -28.30
CA LEU A 409 18.61 -4.96 -29.61
C LEU A 409 19.27 -4.12 -30.69
N GLN A 410 19.71 -4.77 -31.77
CA GLN A 410 20.29 -4.16 -32.97
C GLN A 410 19.44 -4.61 -34.16
N TRP A 411 19.33 -3.77 -35.18
CA TRP A 411 18.58 -4.07 -36.40
C TRP A 411 19.19 -3.42 -37.64
N ALA A 412 18.91 -3.99 -38.83
CA ALA A 412 19.30 -3.48 -40.13
C ALA A 412 18.20 -3.70 -41.19
#